data_94117847b6f46ca62dfc699de917a78a
#
_entry.id   94117847b6f46ca62dfc699de917a78a
#
_cell.length_a   1.000
_cell.length_b   1.000
_cell.length_c   1.000
_cell.angle_alpha   90.00
_cell.angle_beta   90.00
_cell.angle_gamma   90.00
#
_symmetry.space_group_name_H-M   'P 1'
#
loop_
_entity.id
_entity.type
_entity.pdbx_description
1 polymer ?
#
loop_
_entity_poly.entity_id
_entity_poly.type
_entity_poly.pdbx_seq_one_letter_code
_entity_poly.pdbx_strand_id
1 'polypeptide(L)'
;RIIRTSYDNAKENLMQRFSLSEVQAQAILDMRLKALQGLEREKLQNEYDELEQRIAYFRELLADPEKVKGVLRDELIAIRDKYGDARKTEIQDIEDDIDIEDLIEEEECVFTLSHGGNIKRVPVDEYTAQKRGGKGVRAATLRDEDYVETVFTASTHDYILFFTDRGRCYRKKGYLIPEAGRTARGVNIVNFIQVEKDEKVSAMLHVREMDDDSFLVFATRSGTVKRMALSALRNIRTSGIRALTLDEGDELINVMRTDGEQNILIATHNGQAICFAETDVRPMGREAVGVRGIRLKDGDWVVGAEIAQPDASVLSITEKGYGKRTPAAEYIRGGEEPQHRGGSGMKNYNITDKTGPVAAVKVVQDSDDVLVVSDDGVIIRMEAAGISELGRATQGVRIMRLSEGARVISVALTDRAESEDAPAGETEA
;
A
#
# COMPACT_ATOMS: atom_id res chain seq x y z
N ARG A 1 -3.67 -83.43 -34.60
CA ARG A 1 -4.43 -84.62 -34.15
C ARG A 1 -5.51 -84.19 -33.16
N ILE A 2 -5.25 -83.39 -32.16
CA ILE A 2 -6.22 -82.91 -31.14
C ILE A 2 -7.43 -82.22 -31.88
N ILE A 3 -7.17 -81.30 -32.76
CA ILE A 3 -8.19 -80.54 -33.52
C ILE A 3 -9.05 -81.50 -34.38
N ARG A 4 -8.48 -82.59 -34.91
CA ARG A 4 -9.22 -83.58 -35.72
C ARG A 4 -10.01 -84.57 -34.90
N THR A 5 -9.67 -84.77 -33.63
CA THR A 5 -10.28 -85.82 -32.79
C THR A 5 -11.20 -85.27 -31.71
N SER A 6 -11.21 -83.94 -31.48
CA SER A 6 -12.08 -83.27 -30.52
C SER A 6 -13.24 -82.63 -31.29
N TYR A 7 -14.46 -83.08 -31.03
CA TYR A 7 -15.66 -82.54 -31.68
C TYR A 7 -15.92 -81.11 -31.23
N ASP A 8 -16.23 -80.88 -29.95
CA ASP A 8 -16.61 -79.55 -29.47
C ASP A 8 -15.61 -78.99 -28.46
N ASN A 9 -14.65 -79.74 -27.95
CA ASN A 9 -13.72 -79.35 -26.86
C ASN A 9 -12.27 -79.15 -27.33
N ALA A 10 -12.06 -78.79 -28.60
CA ALA A 10 -10.71 -78.63 -29.16
C ALA A 10 -9.90 -77.53 -28.44
N LYS A 11 -10.57 -76.47 -28.02
CA LYS A 11 -9.98 -75.33 -27.32
C LYS A 11 -9.48 -75.72 -25.91
N GLU A 12 -10.36 -76.35 -25.14
CA GLU A 12 -10.03 -76.80 -23.78
C GLU A 12 -8.91 -77.85 -23.81
N ASN A 13 -8.96 -78.79 -24.77
CA ASN A 13 -7.93 -79.83 -24.91
C ASN A 13 -6.56 -79.22 -25.31
N LEU A 14 -6.53 -78.19 -26.10
CA LEU A 14 -5.30 -77.47 -26.41
C LEU A 14 -4.76 -76.72 -25.19
N MET A 15 -5.61 -76.09 -24.45
CA MET A 15 -5.23 -75.39 -23.21
C MET A 15 -4.65 -76.35 -22.18
N GLN A 16 -5.32 -77.48 -21.90
CA GLN A 16 -4.87 -78.43 -20.92
C GLN A 16 -3.55 -79.13 -21.30
N ARG A 17 -3.41 -79.55 -22.59
CA ARG A 17 -2.26 -80.33 -23.01
C ARG A 17 -0.98 -79.52 -23.20
N PHE A 18 -1.11 -78.25 -23.57
CA PHE A 18 0.01 -77.37 -23.90
C PHE A 18 0.16 -76.18 -22.94
N SER A 19 -0.67 -76.13 -21.89
CA SER A 19 -0.67 -75.03 -20.92
C SER A 19 -0.84 -73.65 -21.59
N LEU A 20 -1.70 -73.58 -22.60
CA LEU A 20 -1.97 -72.34 -23.38
C LEU A 20 -3.05 -71.51 -22.68
N SER A 21 -2.93 -70.22 -22.80
CA SER A 21 -4.04 -69.33 -22.45
C SER A 21 -5.21 -69.46 -23.43
N GLU A 22 -6.38 -69.04 -23.01
CA GLU A 22 -7.60 -69.08 -23.84
C GLU A 22 -7.39 -68.35 -25.18
N VAL A 23 -6.75 -67.18 -25.16
CA VAL A 23 -6.43 -66.40 -26.38
C VAL A 23 -5.48 -67.14 -27.30
N GLN A 24 -4.45 -67.82 -26.73
CA GLN A 24 -3.49 -68.59 -27.54
C GLN A 24 -4.15 -69.84 -28.16
N ALA A 25 -5.01 -70.53 -27.43
CA ALA A 25 -5.74 -71.67 -27.95
C ALA A 25 -6.70 -71.26 -29.09
N GLN A 26 -7.40 -70.12 -28.94
CA GLN A 26 -8.28 -69.56 -29.95
C GLN A 26 -7.51 -69.18 -31.21
N ALA A 27 -6.36 -68.51 -31.09
CA ALA A 27 -5.50 -68.11 -32.21
C ALA A 27 -5.04 -69.33 -33.05
N ILE A 28 -4.75 -70.49 -32.36
CA ILE A 28 -4.38 -71.73 -33.04
C ILE A 28 -5.57 -72.27 -33.84
N LEU A 29 -6.78 -72.25 -33.30
CA LEU A 29 -7.99 -72.73 -33.98
C LEU A 29 -8.38 -71.85 -35.18
N ASP A 30 -8.14 -70.58 -35.11
CA ASP A 30 -8.41 -69.57 -36.14
C ASP A 30 -7.33 -69.57 -37.25
N MET A 31 -6.21 -70.32 -37.04
CA MET A 31 -5.09 -70.36 -37.97
C MET A 31 -5.48 -71.02 -39.28
N ARG A 32 -5.32 -70.27 -40.38
CA ARG A 32 -5.61 -70.80 -41.76
C ARG A 32 -4.53 -71.82 -42.16
N LEU A 33 -4.95 -72.83 -42.97
CA LEU A 33 -4.03 -73.88 -43.47
C LEU A 33 -2.81 -73.29 -44.20
N LYS A 34 -2.94 -72.13 -44.81
CA LYS A 34 -1.84 -71.44 -45.50
C LYS A 34 -0.73 -71.04 -44.53
N ALA A 35 -1.03 -70.75 -43.28
CA ALA A 35 -0.06 -70.40 -42.25
C ALA A 35 0.86 -71.57 -41.80
N LEU A 36 0.53 -72.78 -42.21
CA LEU A 36 1.36 -74.00 -42.00
C LEU A 36 2.44 -74.20 -43.06
N GLN A 37 2.47 -73.34 -44.12
CA GLN A 37 3.52 -73.40 -45.13
C GLN A 37 4.87 -72.88 -44.59
N GLY A 38 5.99 -73.39 -45.11
CA GLY A 38 7.33 -73.08 -44.62
C GLY A 38 7.64 -71.60 -44.53
N LEU A 39 7.22 -70.82 -45.56
CA LEU A 39 7.45 -69.38 -45.61
C LEU A 39 6.69 -68.58 -44.52
N GLU A 40 5.48 -68.98 -44.22
CA GLU A 40 4.69 -68.34 -43.15
C GLU A 40 5.20 -68.76 -41.73
N ARG A 41 5.70 -69.96 -41.64
CA ARG A 41 6.34 -70.46 -40.42
C ARG A 41 7.63 -69.66 -40.10
N GLU A 42 8.42 -69.35 -41.14
CA GLU A 42 9.64 -68.53 -40.99
C GLU A 42 9.31 -67.10 -40.55
N LYS A 43 8.26 -66.51 -41.14
CA LYS A 43 7.78 -65.18 -40.71
C LYS A 43 7.33 -65.16 -39.24
N LEU A 44 6.57 -66.17 -38.85
CA LEU A 44 6.11 -66.30 -37.47
C LEU A 44 7.27 -66.47 -36.48
N GLN A 45 8.31 -67.23 -36.89
CA GLN A 45 9.50 -67.42 -36.09
C GLN A 45 10.27 -66.09 -35.95
N ASN A 46 10.43 -65.37 -37.05
CA ASN A 46 11.11 -64.04 -37.03
C ASN A 46 10.36 -63.06 -36.13
N GLU A 47 9.03 -63.00 -36.22
CA GLU A 47 8.22 -62.17 -35.33
C GLU A 47 8.33 -62.56 -33.86
N TYR A 48 8.36 -63.86 -33.59
CA TYR A 48 8.59 -64.37 -32.23
C TYR A 48 9.95 -63.95 -31.72
N ASP A 49 11.00 -64.11 -32.48
CA ASP A 49 12.38 -63.80 -32.11
C ASP A 49 12.51 -62.24 -31.92
N GLU A 50 11.87 -61.43 -32.75
CA GLU A 50 11.84 -59.98 -32.55
C GLU A 50 11.12 -59.59 -31.23
N LEU A 51 9.98 -60.22 -30.96
CA LEU A 51 9.24 -59.95 -29.70
C LEU A 51 10.02 -60.39 -28.49
N GLU A 52 10.68 -61.53 -28.50
CA GLU A 52 11.55 -62.04 -27.41
C GLU A 52 12.71 -61.05 -27.17
N GLN A 53 13.36 -60.58 -28.22
CA GLN A 53 14.41 -59.56 -28.11
C GLN A 53 13.89 -58.25 -27.47
N ARG A 54 12.70 -57.80 -27.89
CA ARG A 54 12.07 -56.59 -27.32
C ARG A 54 11.70 -56.78 -25.85
N ILE A 55 11.19 -58.00 -25.50
CA ILE A 55 10.87 -58.29 -24.10
C ILE A 55 12.15 -58.30 -23.25
N ALA A 56 13.22 -58.92 -23.73
CA ALA A 56 14.50 -58.93 -23.05
C ALA A 56 15.05 -57.54 -22.86
N TYR A 57 15.02 -56.70 -23.87
CA TYR A 57 15.42 -55.31 -23.84
C TYR A 57 14.61 -54.51 -22.79
N PHE A 58 13.29 -54.62 -22.79
CA PHE A 58 12.45 -53.91 -21.84
C PHE A 58 12.63 -54.41 -20.41
N ARG A 59 12.85 -55.68 -20.18
CA ARG A 59 13.17 -56.21 -18.87
C ARG A 59 14.51 -55.69 -18.35
N GLU A 60 15.51 -55.66 -19.22
CA GLU A 60 16.81 -55.06 -18.86
C GLU A 60 16.70 -53.54 -18.56
N LEU A 61 15.90 -52.83 -19.33
CA LEU A 61 15.66 -51.41 -19.15
C LEU A 61 14.96 -51.15 -17.80
N LEU A 62 13.91 -51.92 -17.48
CA LEU A 62 13.14 -51.76 -16.25
C LEU A 62 13.93 -52.21 -14.99
N ALA A 63 14.92 -53.08 -15.15
CA ALA A 63 15.75 -53.53 -14.03
C ALA A 63 16.77 -52.47 -13.59
N ASP A 64 17.09 -51.51 -14.46
CA ASP A 64 18.11 -50.50 -14.19
C ASP A 64 17.57 -49.08 -14.46
N PRO A 65 17.28 -48.29 -13.40
CA PRO A 65 16.79 -46.92 -13.56
C PRO A 65 17.73 -46.01 -14.35
N GLU A 66 19.04 -46.25 -14.35
CA GLU A 66 20.01 -45.47 -15.11
C GLU A 66 19.88 -45.69 -16.63
N LYS A 67 19.53 -46.91 -17.04
CA LYS A 67 19.22 -47.21 -18.45
C LYS A 67 17.97 -46.49 -18.94
N VAL A 68 16.94 -46.41 -18.09
CA VAL A 68 15.73 -45.62 -18.39
C VAL A 68 16.06 -44.14 -18.58
N LYS A 69 16.90 -43.58 -17.68
CA LYS A 69 17.38 -42.20 -17.83
C LYS A 69 18.22 -42.00 -19.11
N GLY A 70 18.98 -43.04 -19.49
CA GLY A 70 19.75 -43.04 -20.76
C GLY A 70 18.83 -42.87 -21.97
N VAL A 71 17.79 -43.70 -22.07
CA VAL A 71 16.79 -43.61 -23.17
C VAL A 71 16.13 -42.26 -23.16
N LEU A 72 15.67 -41.74 -22.02
CA LEU A 72 15.06 -40.44 -21.89
C LEU A 72 16.00 -39.31 -22.38
N ARG A 73 17.30 -39.44 -22.00
CA ARG A 73 18.32 -38.46 -22.45
C ARG A 73 18.48 -38.48 -23.97
N ASP A 74 18.54 -39.64 -24.57
CA ASP A 74 18.70 -39.78 -26.03
C ASP A 74 17.50 -39.23 -26.79
N GLU A 75 16.29 -39.51 -26.30
CA GLU A 75 15.05 -38.93 -26.86
C GLU A 75 15.02 -37.40 -26.75
N LEU A 76 15.42 -36.84 -25.59
CA LEU A 76 15.48 -35.40 -25.42
C LEU A 76 16.54 -34.74 -26.29
N ILE A 77 17.70 -35.39 -26.46
CA ILE A 77 18.74 -34.94 -27.39
C ILE A 77 18.22 -34.91 -28.84
N ALA A 78 17.55 -35.97 -29.26
CA ALA A 78 16.96 -36.03 -30.59
C ALA A 78 15.92 -34.92 -30.84
N ILE A 79 15.09 -34.63 -29.84
CA ILE A 79 14.13 -33.51 -29.90
C ILE A 79 14.86 -32.18 -29.96
N ARG A 80 15.88 -32.00 -29.10
CA ARG A 80 16.70 -30.77 -29.10
C ARG A 80 17.35 -30.54 -30.47
N ASP A 81 17.96 -31.57 -31.06
CA ASP A 81 18.70 -31.44 -32.29
C ASP A 81 17.76 -31.21 -33.51
N LYS A 82 16.51 -31.68 -33.39
CA LYS A 82 15.48 -31.47 -34.45
C LYS A 82 14.79 -30.10 -34.34
N TYR A 83 14.57 -29.61 -33.14
CA TYR A 83 13.73 -28.42 -32.87
C TYR A 83 14.47 -27.30 -32.15
N GLY A 84 15.73 -27.51 -31.76
CA GLY A 84 16.53 -26.52 -31.07
C GLY A 84 16.88 -25.34 -31.96
N ASP A 85 16.46 -24.14 -31.51
CA ASP A 85 16.83 -22.90 -32.13
C ASP A 85 18.10 -22.31 -31.46
N ALA A 86 18.79 -21.46 -32.18
CA ALA A 86 19.80 -20.61 -31.57
C ALA A 86 19.14 -19.65 -30.57
N ARG A 87 19.80 -19.42 -29.45
CA ARG A 87 19.31 -18.45 -28.45
C ARG A 87 19.11 -17.09 -29.11
N LYS A 88 17.90 -16.54 -29.03
CA LYS A 88 17.54 -15.22 -29.58
C LYS A 88 17.99 -14.06 -28.67
N THR A 89 18.09 -14.33 -27.38
CA THR A 89 18.55 -13.35 -26.40
C THR A 89 20.06 -13.43 -26.26
N GLU A 90 20.74 -12.33 -26.48
CA GLU A 90 22.17 -12.18 -26.22
C GLU A 90 22.42 -12.14 -24.71
N ILE A 91 23.37 -12.93 -24.22
CA ILE A 91 23.86 -12.82 -22.84
C ILE A 91 25.02 -11.83 -22.88
N GLN A 92 24.83 -10.67 -22.28
CA GLN A 92 25.86 -9.68 -22.09
C GLN A 92 26.26 -9.67 -20.62
N ASP A 93 27.54 -9.59 -20.34
CA ASP A 93 28.04 -9.29 -19.00
C ASP A 93 27.86 -7.78 -18.78
N ILE A 94 26.68 -7.39 -18.29
CA ILE A 94 26.40 -6.02 -17.87
C ILE A 94 26.80 -5.96 -16.41
N GLU A 95 27.78 -5.12 -16.09
CA GLU A 95 28.24 -4.86 -14.71
C GLU A 95 27.24 -4.03 -13.91
N ASP A 96 26.24 -3.42 -14.56
CA ASP A 96 25.20 -2.63 -13.89
C ASP A 96 23.95 -3.50 -13.67
N ASP A 97 23.63 -3.77 -12.40
CA ASP A 97 22.32 -4.26 -12.00
C ASP A 97 21.28 -3.20 -12.39
N ILE A 98 20.51 -3.47 -13.44
CA ILE A 98 19.37 -2.61 -13.82
C ILE A 98 18.36 -2.73 -12.68
N ASP A 99 18.26 -1.70 -11.85
CA ASP A 99 17.19 -1.61 -10.87
C ASP A 99 15.84 -1.47 -11.63
N ILE A 100 14.82 -2.15 -11.15
CA ILE A 100 13.44 -2.02 -11.70
C ILE A 100 13.02 -0.55 -11.68
N GLU A 101 13.52 0.22 -10.74
CA GLU A 101 13.27 1.65 -10.60
C GLU A 101 13.77 2.46 -11.80
N ASP A 102 14.90 2.07 -12.41
CA ASP A 102 15.45 2.72 -13.60
C ASP A 102 14.57 2.57 -14.85
N LEU A 103 13.66 1.59 -14.84
CA LEU A 103 12.71 1.34 -15.93
C LEU A 103 11.37 2.07 -15.74
N ILE A 104 11.18 2.70 -14.59
CA ILE A 104 9.92 3.38 -14.25
C ILE A 104 10.14 4.88 -14.42
N GLU A 105 9.28 5.52 -15.20
CA GLU A 105 9.30 6.96 -15.38
C GLU A 105 9.04 7.68 -14.04
N GLU A 106 9.88 8.69 -13.75
CA GLU A 106 9.71 9.52 -12.59
C GLU A 106 8.64 10.57 -12.87
N GLU A 107 7.52 10.48 -12.17
CA GLU A 107 6.38 11.37 -12.29
C GLU A 107 5.95 11.92 -10.94
N GLU A 108 5.47 13.16 -10.92
CA GLU A 108 4.77 13.68 -9.74
C GLU A 108 3.32 13.20 -9.71
N CYS A 109 2.94 12.63 -8.57
CA CYS A 109 1.61 12.08 -8.36
C CYS A 109 0.98 12.62 -7.08
N VAL A 110 -0.34 12.76 -7.11
CA VAL A 110 -1.15 13.00 -5.91
C VAL A 110 -1.49 11.65 -5.28
N PHE A 111 -1.06 11.45 -4.06
CA PHE A 111 -1.36 10.28 -3.24
C PHE A 111 -2.54 10.59 -2.34
N THR A 112 -3.51 9.70 -2.30
CA THR A 112 -4.69 9.87 -1.45
C THR A 112 -4.94 8.62 -0.63
N LEU A 113 -5.24 8.80 0.66
CA LEU A 113 -5.73 7.75 1.56
C LEU A 113 -7.10 8.17 2.10
N SER A 114 -8.08 7.29 1.98
CA SER A 114 -9.40 7.52 2.56
C SER A 114 -9.49 6.96 3.98
N HIS A 115 -10.46 7.44 4.75
CA HIS A 115 -10.77 6.95 6.09
C HIS A 115 -11.07 5.45 6.11
N GLY A 116 -11.71 4.93 5.07
CA GLY A 116 -11.94 3.50 4.86
C GLY A 116 -10.70 2.71 4.44
N GLY A 117 -9.51 3.35 4.44
CA GLY A 117 -8.23 2.72 4.13
C GLY A 117 -8.02 2.44 2.64
N ASN A 118 -8.67 3.16 1.73
CA ASN A 118 -8.41 3.02 0.29
C ASN A 118 -7.32 3.99 -0.14
N ILE A 119 -6.29 3.46 -0.79
CA ILE A 119 -5.14 4.21 -1.28
C ILE A 119 -5.09 4.19 -2.81
N LYS A 120 -4.65 5.28 -3.41
CA LYS A 120 -4.34 5.40 -4.83
C LYS A 120 -3.32 6.50 -5.08
N ARG A 121 -2.68 6.46 -6.25
CA ARG A 121 -1.96 7.59 -6.84
C ARG A 121 -2.65 8.04 -8.11
N VAL A 122 -2.54 9.32 -8.41
CA VAL A 122 -3.08 9.93 -9.62
C VAL A 122 -2.01 10.89 -10.14
N PRO A 123 -1.57 10.81 -11.41
CA PRO A 123 -0.64 11.79 -11.98
C PRO A 123 -1.16 13.22 -11.80
N VAL A 124 -0.27 14.15 -11.47
CA VAL A 124 -0.66 15.57 -11.25
C VAL A 124 -1.35 16.15 -12.49
N ASP A 125 -0.93 15.74 -13.67
CA ASP A 125 -1.48 16.20 -14.96
C ASP A 125 -2.98 15.88 -15.17
N GLU A 126 -3.51 14.87 -14.46
CA GLU A 126 -4.95 14.58 -14.47
C GLU A 126 -5.78 15.61 -13.67
N TYR A 127 -5.13 16.44 -12.85
CA TYR A 127 -5.77 17.53 -12.12
C TYR A 127 -5.70 18.83 -12.92
N THR A 128 -6.55 18.99 -13.92
CA THR A 128 -6.71 20.24 -14.66
C THR A 128 -7.13 21.37 -13.72
N ALA A 129 -6.34 22.43 -13.67
CA ALA A 129 -6.65 23.64 -12.92
C ALA A 129 -8.03 24.21 -13.31
N GLN A 130 -8.92 24.40 -12.34
CA GLN A 130 -10.23 25.00 -12.56
C GLN A 130 -10.21 26.50 -12.21
N LYS A 131 -10.79 27.33 -13.08
CA LYS A 131 -10.92 28.78 -12.86
C LYS A 131 -11.82 29.10 -11.67
N ARG A 132 -11.61 30.25 -11.02
CA ARG A 132 -12.45 30.80 -9.93
C ARG A 132 -13.93 30.69 -10.28
N GLY A 133 -14.74 30.13 -9.35
CA GLY A 133 -16.18 29.95 -9.54
C GLY A 133 -16.59 28.61 -10.17
N GLY A 134 -15.65 27.74 -10.48
CA GLY A 134 -15.94 26.37 -10.92
C GLY A 134 -16.62 25.55 -9.82
N LYS A 135 -17.56 24.68 -10.19
CA LYS A 135 -18.08 23.66 -9.28
C LYS A 135 -16.93 22.69 -8.98
N GLY A 136 -16.54 22.55 -7.70
CA GLY A 136 -15.51 21.63 -7.27
C GLY A 136 -15.69 20.26 -7.91
N VAL A 137 -14.59 19.59 -8.24
CA VAL A 137 -14.62 18.28 -8.88
C VAL A 137 -14.56 17.22 -7.79
N ARG A 138 -15.42 16.20 -7.86
CA ARG A 138 -15.37 15.07 -6.94
C ARG A 138 -14.03 14.35 -7.12
N ALA A 139 -13.23 14.30 -6.06
CA ALA A 139 -11.94 13.62 -6.04
C ALA A 139 -12.05 12.09 -5.99
N ALA A 140 -13.17 11.56 -5.53
CA ALA A 140 -13.47 10.11 -5.52
C ALA A 140 -14.97 9.87 -5.44
N THR A 141 -15.44 8.77 -6.03
CA THR A 141 -16.78 8.24 -5.75
C THR A 141 -16.65 7.31 -4.55
N LEU A 142 -16.79 7.86 -3.35
CA LEU A 142 -16.72 7.13 -2.10
C LEU A 142 -18.11 6.60 -1.73
N ARG A 143 -18.18 5.55 -0.89
CA ARG A 143 -19.45 5.14 -0.26
C ARG A 143 -19.87 6.24 0.72
N ASP A 144 -21.15 6.30 1.07
CA ASP A 144 -21.75 7.37 1.87
C ASP A 144 -21.05 7.67 3.23
N GLU A 145 -20.11 6.80 3.67
CA GLU A 145 -19.38 6.92 4.94
C GLU A 145 -17.86 7.03 4.79
N ASP A 146 -17.30 7.11 3.56
CA ASP A 146 -15.86 7.19 3.32
C ASP A 146 -15.48 8.59 2.83
N TYR A 147 -14.34 9.12 3.29
CA TYR A 147 -13.82 10.44 2.90
C TYR A 147 -12.29 10.39 2.80
N VAL A 148 -11.71 11.32 2.05
CA VAL A 148 -10.26 11.43 1.92
C VAL A 148 -9.67 12.01 3.21
N GLU A 149 -8.82 11.26 3.87
CA GLU A 149 -8.20 11.66 5.14
C GLU A 149 -6.81 12.28 4.94
N THR A 150 -6.04 11.75 4.00
CA THR A 150 -4.70 12.24 3.70
C THR A 150 -4.51 12.44 2.20
N VAL A 151 -3.97 13.61 1.83
CA VAL A 151 -3.58 13.96 0.46
C VAL A 151 -2.22 14.62 0.51
N PHE A 152 -1.33 14.24 -0.37
CA PHE A 152 -0.05 14.93 -0.60
C PHE A 152 0.47 14.62 -2.00
N THR A 153 1.37 15.48 -2.49
CA THR A 153 2.08 15.30 -3.75
C THR A 153 3.47 14.74 -3.47
N ALA A 154 3.89 13.75 -4.24
CA ALA A 154 5.21 13.16 -4.15
C ALA A 154 5.61 12.52 -5.49
N SER A 155 6.91 12.27 -5.68
CA SER A 155 7.41 11.52 -6.83
C SER A 155 7.06 10.03 -6.73
N THR A 156 6.86 9.39 -7.88
CA THR A 156 6.75 7.91 -7.97
C THR A 156 7.96 7.21 -7.37
N HIS A 157 9.14 7.83 -7.41
CA HIS A 157 10.40 7.27 -6.88
C HIS A 157 10.60 7.54 -5.38
N ASP A 158 9.76 8.35 -4.74
CA ASP A 158 9.83 8.56 -3.30
C ASP A 158 9.42 7.33 -2.52
N TYR A 159 9.97 7.18 -1.33
CA TYR A 159 9.47 6.24 -0.34
C TYR A 159 8.26 6.83 0.36
N ILE A 160 7.19 6.06 0.41
CA ILE A 160 6.01 6.39 1.20
C ILE A 160 6.07 5.57 2.49
N LEU A 161 6.09 6.28 3.61
CA LEU A 161 6.07 5.73 4.96
C LEU A 161 4.64 5.76 5.49
N PHE A 162 4.17 4.62 5.95
CA PHE A 162 2.84 4.47 6.55
C PHE A 162 3.01 4.22 8.05
N PHE A 163 2.47 5.09 8.86
CA PHE A 163 2.46 4.95 10.32
C PHE A 163 1.06 4.57 10.79
N THR A 164 0.99 3.55 11.63
CA THR A 164 -0.29 3.07 12.15
C THR A 164 -0.60 3.64 13.53
N ASP A 165 -1.87 3.61 13.90
CA ASP A 165 -2.37 3.98 15.21
C ASP A 165 -1.72 3.19 16.36
N ARG A 166 -1.15 2.00 16.04
CA ARG A 166 -0.40 1.14 16.98
C ARG A 166 1.11 1.40 16.99
N GLY A 167 1.58 2.47 16.35
CA GLY A 167 2.99 2.86 16.33
C GLY A 167 3.90 2.00 15.47
N ARG A 168 3.37 1.28 14.47
CA ARG A 168 4.15 0.57 13.46
C ARG A 168 4.41 1.45 12.25
N CYS A 169 5.50 1.14 11.53
CA CYS A 169 5.86 1.80 10.29
C CYS A 169 6.08 0.79 9.19
N TYR A 170 5.50 1.05 8.02
CA TYR A 170 5.70 0.32 6.77
C TYR A 170 6.26 1.26 5.72
N ARG A 171 7.00 0.72 4.75
CA ARG A 171 7.61 1.50 3.66
C ARG A 171 7.30 0.86 2.31
N LYS A 172 6.92 1.68 1.34
CA LYS A 172 6.77 1.31 -0.05
C LYS A 172 7.30 2.41 -0.96
N LYS A 173 7.71 2.06 -2.17
CA LYS A 173 7.98 3.05 -3.22
C LYS A 173 6.67 3.59 -3.77
N GLY A 174 6.64 4.86 -4.17
CA GLY A 174 5.46 5.53 -4.70
C GLY A 174 4.88 4.82 -5.93
N TYR A 175 5.74 4.37 -6.85
CA TYR A 175 5.33 3.63 -8.06
C TYR A 175 4.63 2.29 -7.76
N LEU A 176 4.83 1.69 -6.59
CA LEU A 176 4.14 0.46 -6.18
C LEU A 176 2.68 0.72 -5.78
N ILE A 177 2.31 1.97 -5.45
CA ILE A 177 0.93 2.31 -5.13
C ILE A 177 0.13 2.32 -6.44
N PRO A 178 -1.00 1.61 -6.52
CA PRO A 178 -1.77 1.49 -7.74
C PRO A 178 -2.22 2.84 -8.27
N GLU A 179 -1.97 3.06 -9.57
CA GLU A 179 -2.50 4.19 -10.29
C GLU A 179 -4.00 4.00 -10.52
N ALA A 180 -4.74 5.05 -10.35
CA ALA A 180 -6.18 5.01 -10.55
C ALA A 180 -6.68 6.38 -10.99
N GLY A 181 -7.67 6.40 -11.86
CA GLY A 181 -8.28 7.64 -12.28
C GLY A 181 -8.84 8.44 -11.10
N ARG A 182 -8.96 9.75 -11.29
CA ARG A 182 -9.39 10.72 -10.26
C ARG A 182 -10.65 10.29 -9.51
N THR A 183 -11.66 9.75 -10.19
CA THR A 183 -12.94 9.33 -9.59
C THR A 183 -12.93 7.91 -9.03
N ALA A 184 -11.89 7.13 -9.29
CA ALA A 184 -11.79 5.76 -8.81
C ALA A 184 -11.58 5.71 -7.29
N ARG A 185 -12.06 4.63 -6.66
CA ARG A 185 -11.99 4.44 -5.21
C ARG A 185 -10.56 4.15 -4.70
N GLY A 186 -9.71 3.55 -5.54
CA GLY A 186 -8.41 3.02 -5.14
C GLY A 186 -8.50 1.60 -4.58
N VAL A 187 -7.39 1.12 -4.02
CA VAL A 187 -7.21 -0.23 -3.47
C VAL A 187 -7.10 -0.16 -1.95
N ASN A 188 -7.71 -1.10 -1.25
CA ASN A 188 -7.63 -1.11 0.21
C ASN A 188 -6.19 -1.39 0.66
N ILE A 189 -5.72 -0.59 1.61
CA ILE A 189 -4.34 -0.59 2.11
C ILE A 189 -3.92 -1.92 2.74
N VAL A 190 -4.87 -2.70 3.27
CA VAL A 190 -4.59 -4.05 3.82
C VAL A 190 -4.08 -5.04 2.76
N ASN A 191 -4.38 -4.80 1.48
CA ASN A 191 -3.85 -5.59 0.37
C ASN A 191 -2.44 -5.15 -0.03
N PHE A 192 -1.99 -4.02 0.48
CA PHE A 192 -0.76 -3.37 0.09
C PHE A 192 0.33 -3.44 1.16
N ILE A 193 -0.04 -3.30 2.43
CA ILE A 193 0.82 -3.47 3.61
C ILE A 193 0.20 -4.48 4.57
N GLN A 194 1.05 -5.17 5.33
CA GLN A 194 0.61 -6.22 6.27
C GLN A 194 0.18 -5.60 7.62
N VAL A 195 -0.93 -4.86 7.64
CA VAL A 195 -1.53 -4.35 8.87
C VAL A 195 -2.26 -5.45 9.62
N GLU A 196 -2.29 -5.35 10.95
CA GLU A 196 -3.09 -6.26 11.80
C GLU A 196 -4.58 -5.93 11.67
N LYS A 197 -5.41 -6.85 12.16
CA LYS A 197 -6.86 -6.63 12.22
C LYS A 197 -7.15 -5.41 13.11
N ASP A 198 -8.00 -4.51 12.62
CA ASP A 198 -8.43 -3.27 13.29
C ASP A 198 -7.29 -2.24 13.50
N GLU A 199 -6.13 -2.41 12.85
CA GLU A 199 -5.04 -1.44 12.80
C GLU A 199 -5.29 -0.47 11.64
N LYS A 200 -5.17 0.83 11.91
CA LYS A 200 -5.40 1.91 10.93
C LYS A 200 -4.12 2.71 10.67
N VAL A 201 -4.00 3.25 9.47
CA VAL A 201 -2.93 4.19 9.15
C VAL A 201 -3.34 5.57 9.66
N SER A 202 -2.55 6.13 10.59
CA SER A 202 -2.78 7.45 11.20
C SER A 202 -2.00 8.57 10.50
N ALA A 203 -0.89 8.24 9.85
CA ALA A 203 -0.09 9.22 9.12
C ALA A 203 0.62 8.59 7.93
N MET A 204 0.76 9.37 6.86
CA MET A 204 1.59 9.05 5.70
C MET A 204 2.58 10.18 5.46
N LEU A 205 3.82 9.81 5.18
CA LEU A 205 4.88 10.76 4.81
C LEU A 205 5.62 10.24 3.58
N HIS A 206 6.05 11.15 2.72
CA HIS A 206 6.96 10.82 1.64
C HIS A 206 8.38 11.27 2.00
N VAL A 207 9.36 10.49 1.58
CA VAL A 207 10.79 10.81 1.75
C VAL A 207 11.56 10.31 0.54
N ARG A 208 12.44 11.15 0.01
CA ARG A 208 13.33 10.76 -1.08
C ARG A 208 14.40 9.81 -0.58
N GLU A 209 15.05 10.17 0.51
CA GLU A 209 16.13 9.43 1.13
C GLU A 209 15.96 9.38 2.65
N MET A 210 16.50 8.32 3.26
CA MET A 210 16.55 8.16 4.71
C MET A 210 17.84 8.80 5.25
N ASP A 211 17.86 10.13 5.25
CA ASP A 211 19.00 10.92 5.70
C ASP A 211 19.21 10.86 7.22
N ASP A 212 20.38 11.34 7.67
CA ASP A 212 20.73 11.40 9.10
C ASP A 212 20.39 12.76 9.72
N ASP A 213 20.09 13.77 8.91
CA ASP A 213 19.85 15.16 9.32
C ASP A 213 18.36 15.45 9.60
N SER A 214 17.46 14.58 9.12
CA SER A 214 16.03 14.69 9.34
C SER A 214 15.57 13.88 10.56
N PHE A 215 14.54 14.38 11.20
CA PHE A 215 13.89 13.73 12.34
C PHE A 215 12.42 13.47 12.06
N LEU A 216 11.87 12.52 12.82
CA LEU A 216 10.44 12.28 12.91
C LEU A 216 9.97 12.63 14.32
N VAL A 217 8.97 13.48 14.40
CA VAL A 217 8.28 13.81 15.65
C VAL A 217 6.91 13.13 15.66
N PHE A 218 6.69 12.28 16.63
CA PHE A 218 5.45 11.53 16.85
C PHE A 218 4.64 12.23 17.94
N ALA A 219 3.33 12.30 17.75
CA ALA A 219 2.40 12.80 18.76
C ALA A 219 1.26 11.80 18.95
N THR A 220 0.95 11.50 20.22
CA THR A 220 -0.12 10.56 20.59
C THR A 220 -1.35 11.27 21.14
N ARG A 221 -2.46 10.56 21.19
CA ARG A 221 -3.74 11.04 21.71
C ARG A 221 -3.66 11.45 23.17
N SER A 222 -2.86 10.75 23.96
CA SER A 222 -2.61 11.07 25.38
C SER A 222 -1.66 12.25 25.61
N GLY A 223 -1.13 12.86 24.53
CA GLY A 223 -0.23 14.01 24.61
C GLY A 223 1.24 13.64 24.85
N THR A 224 1.62 12.40 24.58
CA THR A 224 3.01 11.95 24.56
C THR A 224 3.65 12.31 23.23
N VAL A 225 4.91 12.73 23.25
CA VAL A 225 5.70 13.06 22.07
C VAL A 225 7.01 12.29 22.07
N LYS A 226 7.48 11.96 20.87
CA LYS A 226 8.76 11.30 20.64
C LYS A 226 9.45 11.92 19.46
N ARG A 227 10.76 12.10 19.53
CA ARG A 227 11.61 12.49 18.42
C ARG A 227 12.58 11.36 18.09
N MET A 228 12.74 11.05 16.82
CA MET A 228 13.60 9.98 16.35
C MET A 228 14.28 10.40 15.04
N ALA A 229 15.57 10.03 14.83
CA ALA A 229 16.21 10.25 13.56
C ALA A 229 15.53 9.45 12.45
N LEU A 230 15.35 10.05 11.26
CA LEU A 230 14.73 9.39 10.10
C LEU A 230 15.52 8.16 9.66
N SER A 231 16.85 8.22 9.75
CA SER A 231 17.77 7.12 9.43
C SER A 231 17.54 5.84 10.25
N ALA A 232 16.90 5.92 11.42
CA ALA A 232 16.49 4.76 12.19
C ALA A 232 15.48 3.87 11.46
N LEU A 233 14.85 4.38 10.39
CA LEU A 233 13.91 3.69 9.53
C LEU A 233 14.52 3.19 8.20
N ARG A 234 15.85 3.23 8.01
CA ARG A 234 16.49 2.71 6.79
C ARG A 234 16.14 1.26 6.47
N ASN A 235 16.06 0.43 7.50
CA ASN A 235 15.86 -1.01 7.35
C ASN A 235 14.47 -1.42 7.85
N ILE A 236 13.43 -1.15 7.05
CA ILE A 236 12.06 -1.58 7.32
C ILE A 236 11.82 -2.91 6.59
N ARG A 237 11.43 -3.94 7.35
CA ARG A 237 11.02 -5.24 6.80
C ARG A 237 9.63 -5.13 6.15
N THR A 238 9.31 -6.06 5.26
CA THR A 238 7.98 -6.11 4.59
C THR A 238 6.83 -6.21 5.60
N SER A 239 7.07 -6.88 6.74
CA SER A 239 6.12 -6.98 7.86
C SER A 239 6.01 -5.71 8.71
N GLY A 240 6.69 -4.63 8.31
CA GLY A 240 6.78 -3.41 9.09
C GLY A 240 7.74 -3.52 10.29
N ILE A 241 7.96 -2.41 10.93
CA ILE A 241 8.74 -2.31 12.18
C ILE A 241 7.99 -1.45 13.19
N ARG A 242 8.29 -1.66 14.47
CA ARG A 242 7.82 -0.76 15.53
C ARG A 242 8.62 0.54 15.45
N ALA A 243 7.93 1.67 15.31
CA ALA A 243 8.49 3.01 15.31
C ALA A 243 8.27 3.73 16.66
N LEU A 244 7.21 3.36 17.37
CA LEU A 244 6.82 3.91 18.67
C LEU A 244 6.23 2.80 19.53
N THR A 245 6.54 2.78 20.83
CA THR A 245 5.80 1.99 21.82
C THR A 245 4.74 2.88 22.43
N LEU A 246 3.49 2.45 22.40
CA LEU A 246 2.35 3.16 22.97
C LEU A 246 2.01 2.61 24.35
N ASP A 247 1.55 3.47 25.25
CA ASP A 247 0.92 3.06 26.49
C ASP A 247 -0.45 2.41 26.21
N GLU A 248 -0.96 1.64 27.16
CA GLU A 248 -2.26 0.96 27.01
C GLU A 248 -3.40 1.97 26.79
N GLY A 249 -4.14 1.80 25.69
CA GLY A 249 -5.25 2.68 25.32
C GLY A 249 -4.84 4.00 24.64
N ASP A 250 -3.53 4.22 24.38
CA ASP A 250 -3.07 5.37 23.62
C ASP A 250 -2.99 5.05 22.11
N GLU A 251 -3.10 6.08 21.30
CA GLU A 251 -3.10 6.00 19.84
C GLU A 251 -2.13 7.03 19.25
N LEU A 252 -1.43 6.67 18.18
CA LEU A 252 -0.65 7.62 17.39
C LEU A 252 -1.60 8.51 16.58
N ILE A 253 -1.48 9.83 16.74
CA ILE A 253 -2.32 10.81 16.03
C ILE A 253 -1.62 11.35 14.79
N ASN A 254 -0.36 11.74 14.92
CA ASN A 254 0.39 12.31 13.79
C ASN A 254 1.89 12.01 13.90
N VAL A 255 2.53 12.03 12.72
CA VAL A 255 3.98 11.97 12.56
C VAL A 255 4.40 13.08 11.63
N MET A 256 5.39 13.86 12.03
CA MET A 256 5.90 14.99 11.27
C MET A 256 7.38 14.78 10.95
N ARG A 257 7.81 15.11 9.75
CA ARG A 257 9.23 15.18 9.40
C ARG A 257 9.75 16.57 9.73
N THR A 258 10.86 16.65 10.46
CA THR A 258 11.49 17.89 10.91
C THR A 258 12.98 17.91 10.59
N ASP A 259 13.60 19.08 10.62
CA ASP A 259 15.04 19.32 10.40
C ASP A 259 15.84 19.41 11.69
N GLY A 260 15.22 19.29 12.86
CA GLY A 260 15.88 19.37 14.16
C GLY A 260 15.73 20.72 14.86
N GLU A 261 15.20 21.75 14.21
CA GLU A 261 15.08 23.11 14.72
C GLU A 261 13.66 23.67 14.72
N GLN A 262 12.65 22.82 14.43
CA GLN A 262 11.27 23.23 14.30
C GLN A 262 10.57 23.42 15.65
N ASN A 263 9.54 24.26 15.66
CA ASN A 263 8.59 24.37 16.77
C ASN A 263 7.40 23.44 16.54
N ILE A 264 7.03 22.69 17.55
CA ILE A 264 5.91 21.74 17.53
C ILE A 264 4.73 22.32 18.29
N LEU A 265 3.61 22.44 17.60
CA LEU A 265 2.33 22.81 18.15
C LEU A 265 1.48 21.56 18.42
N ILE A 266 0.96 21.41 19.61
CA ILE A 266 0.00 20.38 19.99
C ILE A 266 -1.28 21.06 20.46
N ALA A 267 -2.42 20.64 19.93
CA ALA A 267 -3.72 21.19 20.31
C ALA A 267 -4.68 20.09 20.79
N THR A 268 -5.55 20.47 21.75
CA THR A 268 -6.45 19.52 22.41
C THR A 268 -7.92 19.77 22.07
N HIS A 269 -8.72 18.74 22.24
CA HIS A 269 -10.17 18.76 22.04
C HIS A 269 -10.86 19.82 22.91
N ASN A 270 -10.40 20.02 24.14
CA ASN A 270 -10.94 21.04 25.05
C ASN A 270 -10.33 22.44 24.83
N GLY A 271 -9.71 22.67 23.67
CA GLY A 271 -9.29 23.99 23.22
C GLY A 271 -8.06 24.56 23.91
N GLN A 272 -7.15 23.71 24.40
CA GLN A 272 -5.81 24.11 24.82
C GLN A 272 -4.80 23.85 23.69
N ALA A 273 -3.69 24.58 23.67
CA ALA A 273 -2.57 24.29 22.80
C ALA A 273 -1.25 24.63 23.50
N ILE A 274 -0.21 23.92 23.15
CA ILE A 274 1.17 24.17 23.57
C ILE A 274 2.06 24.21 22.33
N CYS A 275 2.98 25.16 22.29
CA CYS A 275 4.02 25.27 21.29
C CYS A 275 5.37 25.19 21.98
N PHE A 276 6.25 24.30 21.55
CA PHE A 276 7.58 24.09 22.13
C PHE A 276 8.60 23.75 21.06
N ALA A 277 9.89 24.04 21.31
CA ALA A 277 10.96 23.68 20.39
C ALA A 277 11.14 22.14 20.37
N GLU A 278 11.29 21.55 19.18
CA GLU A 278 11.52 20.10 19.07
C GLU A 278 12.80 19.65 19.79
N THR A 279 13.77 20.57 19.99
CA THR A 279 15.00 20.33 20.76
C THR A 279 14.74 20.01 22.23
N ASP A 280 13.59 20.40 22.78
CA ASP A 280 13.16 19.98 24.13
C ASP A 280 12.91 18.46 24.21
N VAL A 281 12.72 17.81 23.07
CA VAL A 281 12.55 16.36 22.96
C VAL A 281 13.86 15.75 22.45
N ARG A 282 14.61 15.11 23.34
CA ARG A 282 15.84 14.40 22.92
C ARG A 282 15.53 13.32 21.90
N PRO A 283 16.40 13.07 20.90
CA PRO A 283 16.24 11.94 20.01
C PRO A 283 16.23 10.61 20.79
N MET A 284 15.31 9.71 20.41
CA MET A 284 15.08 8.42 21.08
C MET A 284 15.05 7.29 20.07
N GLY A 285 15.38 6.07 20.52
CA GLY A 285 15.29 4.86 19.69
C GLY A 285 13.85 4.43 19.40
N ARG A 286 13.68 3.52 18.46
CA ARG A 286 12.37 3.03 17.97
C ARG A 286 11.44 2.51 19.07
N GLU A 287 11.99 1.82 20.07
CA GLU A 287 11.21 1.16 21.13
C GLU A 287 10.81 2.08 22.28
N ALA A 288 11.23 3.35 22.26
CA ALA A 288 10.89 4.29 23.31
C ALA A 288 9.41 4.69 23.21
N VAL A 289 8.77 4.90 24.35
CA VAL A 289 7.40 5.42 24.48
C VAL A 289 7.37 6.93 24.15
N GLY A 290 8.37 7.66 24.56
CA GLY A 290 8.42 9.12 24.42
C GLY A 290 8.40 9.84 25.76
N VAL A 291 8.05 11.11 25.69
CA VAL A 291 7.98 12.01 26.86
C VAL A 291 6.69 12.84 26.76
N ARG A 292 6.26 13.39 27.90
CA ARG A 292 5.07 14.24 27.93
C ARG A 292 5.28 15.50 27.07
N GLY A 293 4.45 15.70 26.06
CA GLY A 293 4.38 16.91 25.24
C GLY A 293 3.48 17.96 25.86
N ILE A 294 2.27 17.59 26.24
CA ILE A 294 1.28 18.44 26.91
C ILE A 294 0.70 17.73 28.13
N ARG A 295 0.33 18.50 29.16
CA ARG A 295 -0.44 17.99 30.30
C ARG A 295 -1.92 18.16 30.02
N LEU A 296 -2.62 17.07 29.79
CA LEU A 296 -4.06 17.03 29.55
C LEU A 296 -4.83 17.12 30.88
N LYS A 297 -6.04 17.66 30.80
CA LYS A 297 -7.05 17.57 31.86
C LYS A 297 -7.83 16.26 31.72
N ASP A 298 -8.52 15.86 32.78
CA ASP A 298 -9.38 14.68 32.73
C ASP A 298 -10.41 14.79 31.61
N GLY A 299 -10.51 13.76 30.75
CA GLY A 299 -11.43 13.72 29.62
C GLY A 299 -10.99 14.55 28.41
N ASP A 300 -9.76 15.11 28.38
CA ASP A 300 -9.20 15.80 27.23
C ASP A 300 -8.24 14.89 26.47
N TRP A 301 -8.06 15.16 25.17
CA TRP A 301 -7.12 14.45 24.31
C TRP A 301 -6.57 15.35 23.20
N VAL A 302 -5.48 14.95 22.59
CA VAL A 302 -4.87 15.66 21.46
C VAL A 302 -5.69 15.41 20.19
N VAL A 303 -6.02 16.48 19.48
CA VAL A 303 -6.75 16.43 18.18
C VAL A 303 -5.87 16.80 16.99
N GLY A 304 -4.66 17.32 17.24
CA GLY A 304 -3.72 17.66 16.19
C GLY A 304 -2.36 18.04 16.77
N ALA A 305 -1.34 17.71 15.99
CA ALA A 305 0.05 18.11 16.22
C ALA A 305 0.67 18.52 14.90
N GLU A 306 1.24 19.71 14.81
CA GLU A 306 1.73 20.30 13.57
C GLU A 306 3.05 21.03 13.81
N ILE A 307 3.81 21.28 12.74
CA ILE A 307 4.97 22.17 12.78
C ILE A 307 4.48 23.61 12.75
N ALA A 308 4.82 24.37 13.76
CA ALA A 308 4.45 25.79 13.84
C ALA A 308 5.44 26.64 13.03
N GLN A 309 5.08 26.96 11.79
CA GLN A 309 5.85 27.85 10.94
C GLN A 309 5.57 29.31 11.34
N PRO A 310 6.61 30.17 11.46
CA PRO A 310 6.44 31.56 11.96
C PRO A 310 5.45 32.40 11.13
N ASP A 311 5.47 32.20 9.80
CA ASP A 311 4.66 32.98 8.83
C ASP A 311 3.30 32.35 8.52
N ALA A 312 2.95 31.27 9.21
CA ALA A 312 1.70 30.57 9.01
C ALA A 312 0.68 30.88 10.13
N SER A 313 -0.55 30.48 9.88
CA SER A 313 -1.65 30.59 10.86
C SER A 313 -2.10 29.21 11.32
N VAL A 314 -2.46 29.12 12.60
CA VAL A 314 -3.07 27.92 13.19
C VAL A 314 -4.58 27.96 12.92
N LEU A 315 -5.04 27.10 12.03
CA LEU A 315 -6.44 26.86 11.76
C LEU A 315 -7.01 25.92 12.82
N SER A 316 -8.03 26.34 13.53
CA SER A 316 -8.77 25.51 14.49
C SER A 316 -10.22 25.41 14.06
N ILE A 317 -10.74 24.19 13.90
CA ILE A 317 -12.12 23.93 13.54
C ILE A 317 -12.78 23.07 14.60
N THR A 318 -14.01 23.41 14.97
CA THR A 318 -14.79 22.73 16.01
C THR A 318 -15.77 21.71 15.40
N GLU A 319 -16.22 20.75 16.20
CA GLU A 319 -17.19 19.74 15.82
C GLU A 319 -18.50 20.35 15.24
N LYS A 320 -18.90 21.55 15.69
CA LYS A 320 -20.13 22.22 15.19
C LYS A 320 -19.88 23.18 14.02
N GLY A 321 -18.74 23.04 13.34
CA GLY A 321 -18.42 23.75 12.09
C GLY A 321 -18.06 25.23 12.28
N TYR A 322 -17.61 25.64 13.47
CA TYR A 322 -17.00 26.93 13.71
C TYR A 322 -15.49 26.82 13.58
N GLY A 323 -14.83 27.87 13.13
CA GLY A 323 -13.39 27.86 13.00
C GLY A 323 -12.81 29.26 12.88
N LYS A 324 -11.50 29.32 12.98
CA LYS A 324 -10.70 30.53 12.84
C LYS A 324 -9.27 30.18 12.51
N ARG A 325 -8.56 31.17 11.97
CA ARG A 325 -7.10 31.17 11.90
C ARG A 325 -6.56 32.06 13.00
N THR A 326 -5.41 31.70 13.55
CA THR A 326 -4.68 32.49 14.54
C THR A 326 -3.21 32.48 14.17
N PRO A 327 -2.50 33.62 14.08
CA PRO A 327 -1.09 33.66 13.75
C PRO A 327 -0.29 32.69 14.65
N ALA A 328 0.59 31.90 14.05
CA ALA A 328 1.40 30.94 14.82
C ALA A 328 2.25 31.63 15.88
N ALA A 329 2.69 32.86 15.63
CA ALA A 329 3.43 33.68 16.56
C ALA A 329 2.69 33.92 17.90
N GLU A 330 1.35 33.91 17.95
CA GLU A 330 0.59 34.04 19.18
C GLU A 330 0.77 32.85 20.16
N TYR A 331 1.26 31.72 19.68
CA TYR A 331 1.52 30.53 20.51
C TYR A 331 2.93 30.53 21.10
N ILE A 332 3.78 31.48 20.71
CA ILE A 332 5.10 31.71 21.29
C ILE A 332 4.96 32.74 22.42
N ARG A 333 5.28 32.31 23.64
CA ARG A 333 5.09 33.14 24.84
C ARG A 333 6.15 34.25 24.89
N GLY A 334 5.71 35.48 24.84
CA GLY A 334 6.61 36.66 24.87
C GLY A 334 7.24 37.02 23.54
N GLY A 335 6.93 36.28 22.44
CA GLY A 335 7.35 36.62 21.07
C GLY A 335 8.78 36.21 20.71
N GLU A 336 9.58 35.66 21.62
CA GLU A 336 10.97 35.34 21.40
C GLU A 336 11.27 33.83 21.53
N GLU A 337 10.66 33.16 22.51
CA GLU A 337 10.89 31.72 22.76
C GLU A 337 9.57 30.96 22.97
N PRO A 338 9.43 29.73 22.43
CA PRO A 338 8.28 28.88 22.71
C PRO A 338 8.26 28.40 24.16
N GLN A 339 7.14 27.84 24.62
CA GLN A 339 7.06 27.22 25.93
C GLN A 339 7.87 25.95 25.99
N HIS A 340 8.30 25.54 27.19
CA HIS A 340 8.81 24.19 27.37
C HIS A 340 7.67 23.16 27.32
N ARG A 341 7.95 21.97 26.73
CA ARG A 341 6.99 20.85 26.68
C ARG A 341 6.51 20.40 28.06
N GLY A 342 5.39 19.70 28.11
CA GLY A 342 4.87 19.05 29.31
C GLY A 342 4.06 19.97 30.23
N GLY A 343 3.90 21.24 29.86
CA GLY A 343 2.98 22.20 30.49
C GLY A 343 1.52 21.95 30.11
N SER A 344 0.59 22.72 30.74
CA SER A 344 -0.85 22.67 30.41
C SER A 344 -1.21 23.47 29.16
N GLY A 345 -0.23 24.11 28.51
CA GLY A 345 -0.43 24.97 27.36
C GLY A 345 -1.15 26.27 27.66
N MET A 346 -1.71 26.83 26.64
CA MET A 346 -2.50 28.07 26.67
C MET A 346 -3.83 27.88 25.96
N LYS A 347 -4.80 28.77 26.20
CA LYS A 347 -6.10 28.69 25.55
C LYS A 347 -5.96 28.95 24.06
N ASN A 348 -6.36 27.97 23.26
CA ASN A 348 -6.41 28.03 21.81
C ASN A 348 -7.80 28.44 21.30
N TYR A 349 -8.84 27.91 21.91
CA TYR A 349 -10.20 28.13 21.46
C TYR A 349 -11.15 28.42 22.64
N ASN A 350 -12.10 29.33 22.45
CA ASN A 350 -13.14 29.56 23.45
C ASN A 350 -14.35 28.70 23.14
N ILE A 351 -14.37 27.51 23.73
CA ILE A 351 -15.43 26.53 23.56
C ILE A 351 -16.69 26.99 24.29
N THR A 352 -17.82 26.88 23.59
CA THR A 352 -19.17 27.15 24.11
C THR A 352 -20.14 26.09 23.60
N ASP A 353 -21.34 26.01 24.15
CA ASP A 353 -22.37 25.10 23.62
C ASP A 353 -22.70 25.32 22.15
N LYS A 354 -22.50 26.56 21.67
CA LYS A 354 -22.71 26.93 20.28
C LYS A 354 -21.62 26.38 19.36
N THR A 355 -20.37 26.44 19.75
CA THR A 355 -19.23 26.05 18.91
C THR A 355 -18.90 24.58 19.03
N GLY A 356 -19.16 23.96 20.14
CA GLY A 356 -18.67 22.62 20.46
C GLY A 356 -17.15 22.58 20.69
N PRO A 357 -16.61 21.42 21.00
CA PRO A 357 -15.18 21.24 21.18
C PRO A 357 -14.41 21.28 19.85
N VAL A 358 -13.08 21.34 19.92
CA VAL A 358 -12.20 21.37 18.74
C VAL A 358 -12.13 19.99 18.12
N ALA A 359 -12.44 19.90 16.82
CA ALA A 359 -12.37 18.65 16.05
C ALA A 359 -11.00 18.45 15.43
N ALA A 360 -10.41 19.52 14.86
CA ALA A 360 -9.11 19.44 14.21
C ALA A 360 -8.36 20.77 14.27
N VAL A 361 -7.03 20.67 14.22
CA VAL A 361 -6.11 21.80 14.12
C VAL A 361 -5.09 21.51 13.03
N LYS A 362 -4.83 22.51 12.15
CA LYS A 362 -3.83 22.48 11.09
C LYS A 362 -3.05 23.78 11.08
N VAL A 363 -1.80 23.75 10.63
CA VAL A 363 -1.04 24.95 10.30
C VAL A 363 -1.24 25.23 8.82
N VAL A 364 -1.65 26.45 8.47
CA VAL A 364 -2.04 26.82 7.10
C VAL A 364 -1.36 28.11 6.68
N GLN A 365 -1.10 28.23 5.39
CA GLN A 365 -0.71 29.48 4.71
C GLN A 365 -1.91 30.07 3.97
N ASP A 366 -1.82 31.36 3.58
CA ASP A 366 -2.87 32.03 2.83
C ASP A 366 -3.07 31.43 1.42
N SER A 367 -2.04 30.77 0.91
CA SER A 367 -2.07 30.06 -0.38
C SER A 367 -2.81 28.72 -0.34
N ASP A 368 -3.04 28.16 0.84
CA ASP A 368 -3.59 26.81 0.97
C ASP A 368 -5.11 26.80 0.77
N ASP A 369 -5.59 25.68 0.31
CA ASP A 369 -7.01 25.33 0.32
C ASP A 369 -7.29 24.32 1.43
N VAL A 370 -8.39 24.54 2.13
CA VAL A 370 -8.82 23.73 3.26
C VAL A 370 -10.02 22.88 2.87
N LEU A 371 -9.94 21.59 3.11
CA LEU A 371 -11.04 20.64 3.01
C LEU A 371 -11.57 20.35 4.41
N VAL A 372 -12.84 20.64 4.67
CA VAL A 372 -13.52 20.34 5.92
C VAL A 372 -14.53 19.23 5.66
N VAL A 373 -14.42 18.15 6.43
CA VAL A 373 -15.20 16.94 6.27
C VAL A 373 -16.08 16.70 7.49
N SER A 374 -17.34 16.39 7.26
CA SER A 374 -18.31 16.02 8.30
C SER A 374 -18.64 14.53 8.26
N ASP A 375 -19.15 13.99 9.38
CA ASP A 375 -19.50 12.57 9.55
C ASP A 375 -20.71 12.13 8.69
N ASP A 376 -21.51 13.07 8.18
CA ASP A 376 -22.56 12.82 7.18
C ASP A 376 -22.05 12.81 5.72
N GLY A 377 -20.70 12.82 5.52
CA GLY A 377 -20.06 12.73 4.20
C GLY A 377 -20.03 14.04 3.41
N VAL A 378 -20.43 15.15 4.01
CA VAL A 378 -20.36 16.47 3.33
C VAL A 378 -18.93 17.00 3.42
N ILE A 379 -18.38 17.38 2.27
CA ILE A 379 -17.06 17.98 2.14
C ILE A 379 -17.19 19.38 1.56
N ILE A 380 -16.60 20.37 2.23
CA ILE A 380 -16.48 21.72 1.68
C ILE A 380 -15.00 22.05 1.46
N ARG A 381 -14.70 22.72 0.35
CA ARG A 381 -13.39 23.28 0.03
C ARG A 381 -13.47 24.80 0.08
N MET A 382 -12.51 25.42 0.72
CA MET A 382 -12.40 26.87 0.85
C MET A 382 -10.95 27.31 0.89
N GLU A 383 -10.68 28.53 0.43
CA GLU A 383 -9.37 29.16 0.57
C GLU A 383 -9.09 29.45 2.06
N ALA A 384 -7.90 29.12 2.56
CA ALA A 384 -7.50 29.43 3.92
C ALA A 384 -7.57 30.95 4.18
N ALA A 385 -7.15 31.78 3.22
CA ALA A 385 -7.25 33.23 3.29
C ALA A 385 -8.68 33.73 3.53
N GLY A 386 -9.71 33.02 3.10
CA GLY A 386 -11.13 33.36 3.32
C GLY A 386 -11.60 33.11 4.76
N ILE A 387 -10.83 32.42 5.60
CA ILE A 387 -11.16 32.15 6.98
C ILE A 387 -10.65 33.31 7.85
N SER A 388 -11.51 33.85 8.71
CA SER A 388 -11.17 35.01 9.54
C SER A 388 -9.98 34.71 10.46
N GLU A 389 -9.00 35.60 10.47
CA GLU A 389 -7.91 35.63 11.40
C GLU A 389 -8.33 36.28 12.72
N LEU A 390 -8.24 35.56 13.82
CA LEU A 390 -8.74 35.97 15.13
C LEU A 390 -7.79 35.48 16.23
N GLY A 391 -7.74 36.23 17.33
CA GLY A 391 -6.92 35.85 18.48
C GLY A 391 -7.32 34.49 19.12
N ARG A 392 -6.38 33.89 19.83
CA ARG A 392 -6.50 32.53 20.43
C ARG A 392 -7.76 32.28 21.25
N ALA A 393 -8.16 33.22 22.10
CA ALA A 393 -9.27 33.07 23.07
C ALA A 393 -10.65 33.40 22.48
N THR A 394 -10.82 33.38 21.14
CA THR A 394 -12.08 33.69 20.47
C THR A 394 -12.87 32.44 20.11
N GLN A 395 -14.15 32.62 19.75
CA GLN A 395 -15.08 31.53 19.36
C GLN A 395 -15.05 31.20 17.86
N GLY A 396 -14.27 31.97 17.07
CA GLY A 396 -14.26 31.81 15.63
C GLY A 396 -15.56 32.23 14.93
N VAL A 397 -15.65 31.94 13.66
CA VAL A 397 -16.81 32.19 12.77
C VAL A 397 -17.36 30.83 12.29
N ARG A 398 -18.59 30.85 11.78
CA ARG A 398 -19.17 29.67 11.18
C ARG A 398 -18.53 29.40 9.81
N ILE A 399 -17.83 28.30 9.69
CA ILE A 399 -17.15 27.85 8.46
C ILE A 399 -18.06 26.93 7.65
N MET A 400 -18.71 25.99 8.34
CA MET A 400 -19.56 24.98 7.72
C MET A 400 -20.95 24.96 8.38
N ARG A 401 -21.98 24.82 7.58
CA ARG A 401 -23.33 24.51 8.08
C ARG A 401 -23.52 23.01 8.03
N LEU A 402 -23.73 22.44 9.19
CA LEU A 402 -23.94 21.01 9.36
C LEU A 402 -25.42 20.68 9.40
N SER A 403 -25.77 19.47 8.98
CA SER A 403 -27.09 18.86 9.19
C SER A 403 -27.35 18.65 10.68
N GLU A 404 -28.59 18.41 11.06
CA GLU A 404 -28.94 18.14 12.46
C GLU A 404 -28.24 16.86 12.94
N GLY A 405 -27.47 16.96 14.01
CA GLY A 405 -26.69 15.84 14.59
C GLY A 405 -25.33 15.59 13.94
N ALA A 406 -25.05 16.16 12.77
CA ALA A 406 -23.76 16.01 12.11
C ALA A 406 -22.66 16.85 12.79
N ARG A 407 -21.42 16.41 12.67
CA ARG A 407 -20.23 17.08 13.20
C ARG A 407 -19.04 16.99 12.25
N VAL A 408 -18.16 17.97 12.34
CA VAL A 408 -16.86 17.91 11.66
C VAL A 408 -15.99 16.85 12.30
N ILE A 409 -15.39 16.02 11.47
CA ILE A 409 -14.54 14.92 11.89
C ILE A 409 -13.08 15.06 11.41
N SER A 410 -12.84 15.72 10.29
CA SER A 410 -11.51 15.86 9.72
C SER A 410 -11.32 17.17 8.97
N VAL A 411 -10.07 17.61 8.90
CA VAL A 411 -9.62 18.75 8.11
C VAL A 411 -8.34 18.36 7.39
N ALA A 412 -8.34 18.49 6.06
CA ALA A 412 -7.18 18.26 5.22
C ALA A 412 -6.77 19.55 4.51
N LEU A 413 -5.49 19.64 4.15
CA LEU A 413 -4.96 20.69 3.31
C LEU A 413 -4.74 20.17 1.90
N THR A 414 -4.90 21.03 0.92
CA THR A 414 -4.55 20.73 -0.47
C THR A 414 -3.91 21.98 -1.08
N ASP A 415 -2.92 21.77 -1.92
CA ASP A 415 -2.29 22.85 -2.64
C ASP A 415 -3.31 23.58 -3.52
N ARG A 416 -3.15 24.88 -3.60
CA ARG A 416 -3.94 25.69 -4.52
C ARG A 416 -3.44 25.43 -5.93
N ALA A 417 -4.32 24.92 -6.81
CA ALA A 417 -4.00 24.85 -8.23
C ALA A 417 -3.72 26.28 -8.73
N GLU A 418 -2.50 26.53 -9.20
CA GLU A 418 -2.12 27.81 -9.79
C GLU A 418 -3.09 28.14 -10.93
N SER A 419 -3.76 29.29 -10.86
CA SER A 419 -4.52 29.81 -11.96
C SER A 419 -3.52 30.40 -12.95
N GLU A 420 -3.32 29.78 -14.11
CA GLU A 420 -2.71 30.44 -15.24
C GLU A 420 -3.55 31.69 -15.56
N ASP A 421 -2.98 32.87 -15.36
CA ASP A 421 -3.50 34.15 -15.86
C ASP A 421 -3.53 34.06 -17.39
N ALA A 422 -4.69 33.83 -17.96
CA ALA A 422 -4.89 33.99 -19.39
C ALA A 422 -4.69 35.50 -19.73
N PRO A 423 -3.83 35.83 -20.71
CA PRO A 423 -3.66 37.21 -21.12
C PRO A 423 -5.01 37.79 -21.57
N ALA A 424 -5.31 38.98 -21.08
CA ALA A 424 -6.48 39.75 -21.47
C ALA A 424 -6.46 39.96 -23.00
N GLY A 425 -7.41 39.27 -23.67
CA GLY A 425 -7.65 39.52 -25.09
C GLY A 425 -8.03 40.98 -25.29
N GLU A 426 -7.20 41.69 -26.03
CA GLU A 426 -7.51 42.99 -26.60
C GLU A 426 -8.78 42.86 -27.45
N THR A 427 -9.80 43.57 -27.06
CA THR A 427 -11.00 43.79 -27.89
C THR A 427 -10.61 44.91 -28.86
N GLU A 428 -10.28 44.57 -30.10
CA GLU A 428 -10.32 45.50 -31.19
C GLU A 428 -11.79 45.77 -31.62
N ALA A 429 -12.04 47.02 -31.88
CA ALA A 429 -13.31 47.68 -32.22
C ALA A 429 -13.96 47.21 -33.54
#